data_c63f5146c9518e0be6edb031b0647b84
#
_entry.id   c63f5146c9518e0be6edb031b0647b84
#
_cell.length_a   1.000
_cell.length_b   1.000
_cell.length_c   1.000
_cell.angle_alpha   90.00
_cell.angle_beta   90.00
_cell.angle_gamma   90.00
#
_symmetry.space_group_name_H-M   'P 1'
#
loop_
_entity.id
_entity.type
_entity.pdbx_description
1 polymer ?
#
loop_
_entity_poly.entity_id
_entity_poly.type
_entity_poly.pdbx_seq_one_letter_code
_entity_poly.pdbx_strand_id
1 'polypeptide(L)'
;MTRALFIVDVQNDFCEGGALAVEGGAAAASAISAYLAHSPGYDVVVATRDWHVDPGTHFSDDPDFVESWPVHCVAESEGAQFHPNLRYRTFDGVFDKGQRDAGYSGFSGKENHTRAKLGDFLRARGVHEVDVCGIATDYCVRATAIDAARSGFDTTVLVDLTAAVDPGNLKTVKAELTGAGVRVRHTA
;
A
#
# COMPACT_ATOMS: atom_id res chain seq x y z
N MET A 1 -22.34 -6.81 2.93
CA MET A 1 -21.58 -5.64 3.44
C MET A 1 -20.62 -5.23 2.34
N THR A 2 -20.46 -3.95 2.09
CA THR A 2 -19.58 -3.45 1.04
C THR A 2 -18.12 -3.64 1.44
N ARG A 3 -17.36 -4.30 0.57
CA ARG A 3 -15.98 -4.73 0.83
C ARG A 3 -15.01 -4.07 -0.14
N ALA A 4 -13.89 -3.56 0.39
CA ALA A 4 -12.85 -2.93 -0.42
C ALA A 4 -11.54 -3.73 -0.40
N LEU A 5 -10.78 -3.65 -1.50
CA LEU A 5 -9.37 -4.04 -1.55
C LEU A 5 -8.50 -2.80 -1.67
N PHE A 6 -7.47 -2.72 -0.83
CA PHE A 6 -6.41 -1.72 -0.93
C PHE A 6 -5.16 -2.37 -1.49
N ILE A 7 -4.70 -1.84 -2.62
CA ILE A 7 -3.44 -2.22 -3.27
C ILE A 7 -2.43 -1.12 -2.96
N VAL A 8 -1.54 -1.39 -2.00
CA VAL A 8 -0.62 -0.41 -1.44
C VAL A 8 0.68 -0.40 -2.22
N ASP A 9 1.01 0.73 -2.84
CA ASP A 9 2.33 1.11 -3.36
C ASP A 9 3.03 0.05 -4.23
N VAL A 10 2.29 -0.62 -5.11
CA VAL A 10 2.86 -1.61 -6.03
C VAL A 10 3.46 -0.87 -7.23
N GLN A 11 4.58 -0.17 -6.99
CA GLN A 11 5.26 0.75 -7.91
C GLN A 11 6.59 0.19 -8.39
N ASN A 12 7.09 0.72 -9.51
CA ASN A 12 8.35 0.26 -10.12
C ASN A 12 9.52 0.37 -9.16
N ASP A 13 9.65 1.49 -8.43
CA ASP A 13 10.77 1.72 -7.52
C ASP A 13 10.79 0.76 -6.32
N PHE A 14 9.65 0.18 -5.95
CA PHE A 14 9.54 -0.81 -4.86
C PHE A 14 9.63 -2.26 -5.34
N CYS A 15 9.83 -2.50 -6.63
CA CYS A 15 10.04 -3.84 -7.17
C CYS A 15 11.49 -4.02 -7.63
N GLU A 16 11.88 -5.26 -7.92
CA GLU A 16 13.24 -5.59 -8.35
C GLU A 16 13.67 -4.75 -9.56
N GLY A 17 14.82 -4.11 -9.44
CA GLY A 17 15.36 -3.18 -10.45
C GLY A 17 14.99 -1.71 -10.21
N GLY A 18 14.11 -1.41 -9.26
CA GLY A 18 13.75 -0.05 -8.86
C GLY A 18 14.73 0.56 -7.86
N ALA A 19 14.54 1.86 -7.56
CA ALA A 19 15.46 2.63 -6.71
C ALA A 19 15.45 2.20 -5.23
N LEU A 20 14.34 1.63 -4.76
CA LEU A 20 14.18 1.11 -3.40
C LEU A 20 13.55 -0.28 -3.44
N ALA A 21 14.20 -1.19 -4.15
CA ALA A 21 13.67 -2.50 -4.46
C ALA A 21 13.44 -3.37 -3.22
N VAL A 22 12.25 -3.95 -3.13
CA VAL A 22 11.84 -4.95 -2.14
C VAL A 22 11.85 -6.32 -2.80
N GLU A 23 12.57 -7.28 -2.22
CA GLU A 23 12.61 -8.64 -2.73
C GLU A 23 11.19 -9.26 -2.72
N GLY A 24 10.77 -9.82 -3.83
CA GLY A 24 9.43 -10.36 -4.02
C GLY A 24 8.37 -9.33 -4.43
N GLY A 25 8.74 -8.06 -4.65
CA GLY A 25 7.80 -7.01 -5.05
C GLY A 25 7.10 -7.30 -6.38
N ALA A 26 7.86 -7.68 -7.41
CA ALA A 26 7.30 -8.07 -8.70
C ALA A 26 6.45 -9.34 -8.64
N ALA A 27 6.78 -10.28 -7.75
CA ALA A 27 5.99 -11.48 -7.50
C ALA A 27 4.68 -11.13 -6.79
N ALA A 28 4.70 -10.24 -5.79
CA ALA A 28 3.49 -9.73 -5.12
C ALA A 28 2.56 -9.04 -6.14
N ALA A 29 3.08 -8.20 -7.03
CA ALA A 29 2.31 -7.57 -8.11
C ALA A 29 1.60 -8.59 -9.01
N SER A 30 2.31 -9.67 -9.37
CA SER A 30 1.75 -10.79 -10.17
C SER A 30 0.68 -11.55 -9.40
N ALA A 31 0.92 -11.83 -8.12
CA ALA A 31 -0.01 -12.55 -7.25
C ALA A 31 -1.32 -11.77 -7.03
N ILE A 32 -1.23 -10.45 -6.80
CA ILE A 32 -2.40 -9.57 -6.71
C ILE A 32 -3.20 -9.61 -8.01
N SER A 33 -2.54 -9.56 -9.16
CA SER A 33 -3.20 -9.63 -10.47
C SER A 33 -3.93 -10.95 -10.68
N ALA A 34 -3.29 -12.08 -10.30
CA ALA A 34 -3.89 -13.40 -10.37
C ALA A 34 -5.10 -13.52 -9.42
N TYR A 35 -4.96 -13.03 -8.20
CA TYR A 35 -6.03 -13.01 -7.21
C TYR A 35 -7.27 -12.27 -7.71
N LEU A 36 -7.09 -11.06 -8.24
CA LEU A 36 -8.18 -10.25 -8.79
C LEU A 36 -8.83 -10.87 -10.04
N ALA A 37 -8.07 -11.60 -10.85
CA ALA A 37 -8.61 -12.30 -12.02
C ALA A 37 -9.62 -13.41 -11.66
N HIS A 38 -9.57 -13.94 -10.43
CA HIS A 38 -10.54 -14.92 -9.91
C HIS A 38 -11.79 -14.27 -9.29
N SER A 39 -11.97 -12.97 -9.47
CA SER A 39 -13.16 -12.19 -9.03
C SER A 39 -13.51 -12.39 -7.55
N PRO A 40 -12.64 -11.97 -6.62
CA PRO A 40 -12.83 -12.24 -5.18
C PRO A 40 -13.98 -11.45 -4.53
N GLY A 41 -14.80 -10.76 -5.33
CA GLY A 41 -16.03 -10.13 -4.86
C GLY A 41 -15.82 -8.83 -4.10
N TYR A 42 -14.88 -7.98 -4.50
CA TYR A 42 -14.75 -6.61 -3.99
C TYR A 42 -15.70 -5.67 -4.73
N ASP A 43 -16.38 -4.82 -3.95
CA ASP A 43 -17.26 -3.76 -4.46
C ASP A 43 -16.45 -2.49 -4.81
N VAL A 44 -15.29 -2.32 -4.15
CA VAL A 44 -14.40 -1.17 -4.32
C VAL A 44 -12.95 -1.65 -4.36
N VAL A 45 -12.18 -1.20 -5.34
CA VAL A 45 -10.74 -1.45 -5.42
C VAL A 45 -10.00 -0.12 -5.50
N VAL A 46 -9.17 0.16 -4.51
CA VAL A 46 -8.35 1.38 -4.49
C VAL A 46 -6.87 1.04 -4.50
N ALA A 47 -6.07 1.94 -5.06
CA ALA A 47 -4.63 1.84 -5.01
C ALA A 47 -4.03 3.09 -4.33
N THR A 48 -2.88 2.91 -3.67
CA THR A 48 -2.06 4.01 -3.16
C THR A 48 -0.75 4.09 -3.92
N ARG A 49 -0.16 5.27 -3.96
CA ARG A 49 1.18 5.52 -4.50
C ARG A 49 1.94 6.49 -3.62
N ASP A 50 3.24 6.22 -3.41
CA ASP A 50 4.17 7.28 -3.08
C ASP A 50 4.34 8.19 -4.30
N TRP A 51 4.21 9.50 -4.06
CA TRP A 51 4.24 10.50 -5.12
C TRP A 51 5.01 11.72 -4.61
N HIS A 52 6.34 11.53 -4.43
CA HIS A 52 7.19 12.50 -3.78
C HIS A 52 7.49 13.70 -4.68
N VAL A 53 7.20 14.90 -4.18
CA VAL A 53 7.55 16.17 -4.81
C VAL A 53 8.73 16.80 -4.08
N ASP A 54 8.62 16.91 -2.75
CA ASP A 54 9.65 17.40 -1.82
C ASP A 54 9.37 16.82 -0.43
N PRO A 55 9.77 15.57 -0.16
CA PRO A 55 9.49 14.92 1.12
C PRO A 55 10.50 15.30 2.23
N GLY A 56 11.35 16.31 1.99
CA GLY A 56 12.32 16.80 2.98
C GLY A 56 13.34 15.73 3.37
N THR A 57 13.52 15.55 4.69
CA THR A 57 14.51 14.62 5.26
C THR A 57 14.19 13.13 5.03
N HIS A 58 13.04 12.81 4.43
CA HIS A 58 12.74 11.44 4.01
C HIS A 58 13.71 10.95 2.93
N PHE A 59 14.20 11.85 2.08
CA PHE A 59 15.28 11.56 1.13
C PHE A 59 16.64 11.91 1.73
N SER A 60 17.60 11.01 1.60
CA SER A 60 18.97 11.20 2.06
C SER A 60 19.97 10.53 1.12
N ASP A 61 21.13 11.16 0.93
CA ASP A 61 22.27 10.56 0.24
C ASP A 61 23.02 9.57 1.16
N ASP A 62 22.80 9.64 2.49
CA ASP A 62 23.29 8.71 3.50
C ASP A 62 22.10 8.24 4.38
N PRO A 63 21.22 7.40 3.84
CA PRO A 63 20.00 7.01 4.50
C PRO A 63 20.25 6.03 5.65
N ASP A 64 19.46 6.15 6.72
CA ASP A 64 19.46 5.21 7.85
C ASP A 64 18.60 3.95 7.60
N PHE A 65 17.82 3.93 6.51
CA PHE A 65 16.90 2.85 6.14
C PHE A 65 15.83 2.56 7.21
N VAL A 66 15.48 3.55 8.02
CA VAL A 66 14.42 3.51 9.03
C VAL A 66 13.46 4.68 8.84
N GLU A 67 13.99 5.91 8.84
CA GLU A 67 13.22 7.13 8.64
C GLU A 67 13.61 7.87 7.36
N SER A 68 14.83 7.61 6.85
CA SER A 68 15.36 8.20 5.63
C SER A 68 15.75 7.13 4.61
N TRP A 69 15.55 7.45 3.35
CA TRP A 69 15.66 6.52 2.23
C TRP A 69 16.38 7.17 1.04
N PRO A 70 16.95 6.36 0.11
CA PRO A 70 17.37 6.86 -1.19
C PRO A 70 16.19 7.52 -1.92
N VAL A 71 16.49 8.39 -2.88
CA VAL A 71 15.47 9.01 -3.74
C VAL A 71 14.67 7.93 -4.48
N HIS A 72 13.35 7.94 -4.33
CA HIS A 72 12.44 6.97 -4.94
C HIS A 72 11.07 7.60 -5.19
N CYS A 73 10.27 7.00 -6.03
CA CYS A 73 8.87 7.37 -6.32
C CYS A 73 8.67 8.88 -6.55
N VAL A 74 9.63 9.52 -7.23
CA VAL A 74 9.52 10.94 -7.59
C VAL A 74 8.30 11.15 -8.47
N ALA A 75 7.50 12.16 -8.15
CA ALA A 75 6.28 12.48 -8.89
C ALA A 75 6.53 12.54 -10.41
N GLU A 76 5.64 11.93 -11.18
CA GLU A 76 5.69 11.85 -12.66
C GLU A 76 6.81 10.97 -13.22
N SER A 77 7.74 10.47 -12.40
CA SER A 77 8.79 9.54 -12.87
C SER A 77 8.22 8.16 -13.20
N GLU A 78 8.99 7.39 -13.99
CA GLU A 78 8.68 5.98 -14.26
C GLU A 78 8.71 5.14 -12.98
N GLY A 79 9.59 5.46 -12.03
CA GLY A 79 9.70 4.81 -10.73
C GLY A 79 8.42 4.89 -9.90
N ALA A 80 7.71 6.02 -9.98
CA ALA A 80 6.45 6.24 -9.29
C ALA A 80 5.24 5.56 -9.96
N GLN A 81 5.37 5.01 -11.16
CA GLN A 81 4.28 4.30 -11.84
C GLN A 81 4.05 2.91 -11.25
N PHE A 82 2.81 2.40 -11.37
CA PHE A 82 2.51 1.02 -10.99
C PHE A 82 3.32 0.01 -11.80
N HIS A 83 3.85 -0.99 -11.12
CA HIS A 83 4.63 -2.05 -11.75
C HIS A 83 3.81 -2.81 -12.82
N PRO A 84 4.39 -3.17 -13.98
CA PRO A 84 3.67 -3.79 -15.09
C PRO A 84 3.05 -5.15 -14.76
N ASN A 85 3.59 -5.89 -13.79
CA ASN A 85 3.01 -7.14 -13.33
C ASN A 85 1.69 -6.95 -12.56
N LEU A 86 1.42 -5.77 -12.01
CA LEU A 86 0.10 -5.42 -11.55
C LEU A 86 -0.76 -5.08 -12.77
N ARG A 87 -1.47 -6.07 -13.32
CA ARG A 87 -2.27 -5.91 -14.54
C ARG A 87 -3.62 -5.24 -14.31
N TYR A 88 -4.13 -5.30 -13.10
CA TYR A 88 -5.38 -4.63 -12.74
C TYR A 88 -5.18 -3.10 -12.78
N ARG A 89 -6.06 -2.40 -13.50
CA ARG A 89 -5.99 -0.94 -13.68
C ARG A 89 -7.33 -0.24 -13.51
N THR A 90 -8.38 -0.98 -13.19
CA THR A 90 -9.75 -0.43 -13.04
C THR A 90 -9.96 -0.06 -11.57
N PHE A 91 -9.14 0.88 -11.07
CA PHE A 91 -9.27 1.37 -9.70
C PHE A 91 -10.46 2.33 -9.58
N ASP A 92 -11.21 2.22 -8.47
CA ASP A 92 -12.25 3.19 -8.10
C ASP A 92 -11.65 4.50 -7.58
N GLY A 93 -10.40 4.48 -7.15
CA GLY A 93 -9.61 5.64 -6.77
C GLY A 93 -8.13 5.30 -6.62
N VAL A 94 -7.27 6.26 -6.97
CA VAL A 94 -5.82 6.21 -6.74
C VAL A 94 -5.46 7.34 -5.78
N PHE A 95 -4.79 6.99 -4.68
CA PHE A 95 -4.45 7.92 -3.60
C PHE A 95 -2.96 8.16 -3.56
N ASP A 96 -2.56 9.38 -3.90
CA ASP A 96 -1.16 9.82 -3.86
C ASP A 96 -0.82 10.34 -2.47
N LYS A 97 0.26 9.81 -1.87
CA LYS A 97 0.76 10.16 -0.54
C LYS A 97 2.24 10.58 -0.57
N GLY A 98 2.75 11.08 0.54
CA GLY A 98 4.16 11.42 0.67
C GLY A 98 4.62 12.59 -0.22
N GLN A 99 3.72 13.46 -0.68
CA GLN A 99 4.11 14.56 -1.58
C GLN A 99 5.10 15.53 -0.94
N ARG A 100 4.91 15.82 0.35
CA ARG A 100 5.72 16.77 1.12
C ARG A 100 6.00 16.29 2.55
N ASP A 101 5.89 15.01 2.77
CA ASP A 101 6.13 14.35 4.06
C ASP A 101 6.58 12.88 3.86
N ALA A 102 6.90 12.20 4.96
CA ALA A 102 7.26 10.79 5.00
C ALA A 102 6.05 9.88 5.26
N GLY A 103 4.84 10.24 4.80
CA GLY A 103 3.61 9.53 5.13
C GLY A 103 3.54 8.12 4.57
N TYR A 104 3.71 7.11 5.43
CA TYR A 104 3.61 5.69 5.03
C TYR A 104 2.17 5.23 4.79
N SER A 105 1.21 5.77 5.53
CA SER A 105 -0.20 5.33 5.46
C SER A 105 -0.93 5.90 4.25
N GLY A 106 -1.68 5.05 3.55
CA GLY A 106 -2.59 5.46 2.48
C GLY A 106 -3.65 6.47 2.97
N PHE A 107 -3.94 6.51 4.27
CA PHE A 107 -4.89 7.48 4.87
C PHE A 107 -4.33 8.90 4.93
N SER A 108 -3.02 9.11 4.81
CA SER A 108 -2.43 10.44 4.63
C SER A 108 -2.59 10.96 3.20
N GLY A 109 -2.82 10.06 2.24
CA GLY A 109 -2.97 10.37 0.83
C GLY A 109 -4.29 11.05 0.47
N LYS A 110 -4.31 11.58 -0.75
CA LYS A 110 -5.52 12.16 -1.36
C LYS A 110 -5.73 11.56 -2.75
N GLU A 111 -6.99 11.31 -3.06
CA GLU A 111 -7.38 10.84 -4.39
C GLU A 111 -6.88 11.83 -5.46
N ASN A 112 -6.28 11.33 -6.52
CA ASN A 112 -5.50 12.13 -7.47
C ASN A 112 -6.32 13.13 -8.30
N HIS A 113 -7.62 12.89 -8.51
CA HIS A 113 -8.51 13.80 -9.25
C HIS A 113 -9.36 14.66 -8.32
N THR A 114 -10.09 14.04 -7.38
CA THR A 114 -11.07 14.71 -6.50
C THR A 114 -10.47 15.33 -5.25
N ARG A 115 -9.25 14.92 -4.90
CA ARG A 115 -8.54 15.28 -3.66
C ARG A 115 -9.25 14.78 -2.38
N ALA A 116 -10.19 13.86 -2.52
CA ALA A 116 -10.86 13.23 -1.39
C ALA A 116 -9.88 12.45 -0.50
N LYS A 117 -10.10 12.46 0.81
CA LYS A 117 -9.37 11.60 1.74
C LYS A 117 -9.87 10.16 1.64
N LEU A 118 -8.98 9.18 1.80
CA LEU A 118 -9.31 7.75 1.64
C LEU A 118 -10.46 7.32 2.55
N GLY A 119 -10.44 7.69 3.83
CA GLY A 119 -11.51 7.33 4.77
C GLY A 119 -12.89 7.88 4.38
N ASP A 120 -12.94 9.13 3.89
CA ASP A 120 -14.20 9.75 3.46
C ASP A 120 -14.71 9.12 2.15
N PHE A 121 -13.80 8.82 1.23
CA PHE A 121 -14.09 8.12 -0.02
C PHE A 121 -14.75 6.75 0.21
N LEU A 122 -14.24 5.99 1.17
CA LEU A 122 -14.76 4.67 1.52
C LEU A 122 -16.11 4.76 2.23
N ARG A 123 -16.25 5.66 3.21
CA ARG A 123 -17.53 5.88 3.93
C ARG A 123 -18.64 6.31 3.00
N ALA A 124 -18.34 7.18 2.03
CA ALA A 124 -19.31 7.60 1.02
C ALA A 124 -19.82 6.45 0.15
N ARG A 125 -19.07 5.34 0.06
CA ARG A 125 -19.44 4.11 -0.67
C ARG A 125 -20.00 3.01 0.23
N GLY A 126 -20.18 3.29 1.52
CA GLY A 126 -20.71 2.33 2.49
C GLY A 126 -19.77 1.15 2.75
N VAL A 127 -18.45 1.35 2.58
CA VAL A 127 -17.45 0.31 2.88
C VAL A 127 -17.40 0.07 4.38
N HIS A 128 -17.38 -1.20 4.77
CA HIS A 128 -17.23 -1.65 6.16
C HIS A 128 -16.03 -2.57 6.34
N GLU A 129 -15.72 -3.37 5.33
CA GLU A 129 -14.63 -4.35 5.36
C GLU A 129 -13.54 -3.93 4.37
N VAL A 130 -12.29 -4.03 4.80
CA VAL A 130 -11.10 -3.68 4.00
C VAL A 130 -10.09 -4.82 4.07
N ASP A 131 -9.73 -5.33 2.90
CA ASP A 131 -8.53 -6.16 2.76
C ASP A 131 -7.39 -5.31 2.22
N VAL A 132 -6.17 -5.53 2.73
CA VAL A 132 -4.96 -4.77 2.37
C VAL A 132 -3.91 -5.72 1.83
N CYS A 133 -3.32 -5.36 0.70
CA CYS A 133 -2.19 -6.06 0.06
C CYS A 133 -1.19 -5.05 -0.52
N GLY A 134 -0.07 -5.50 -1.03
CA GLY A 134 0.93 -4.64 -1.69
C GLY A 134 2.28 -4.57 -0.98
N ILE A 135 2.97 -3.41 -1.05
CA ILE A 135 4.37 -3.21 -0.64
C ILE A 135 4.49 -1.95 0.25
N ALA A 136 5.31 -1.96 1.29
CA ALA A 136 5.93 -3.12 1.91
C ALA A 136 5.12 -3.55 3.14
N THR A 137 5.13 -4.85 3.42
CA THR A 137 4.38 -5.45 4.54
C THR A 137 4.65 -4.75 5.87
N ASP A 138 5.92 -4.46 6.14
CA ASP A 138 6.46 -3.90 7.38
C ASP A 138 6.44 -2.36 7.45
N TYR A 139 6.08 -1.68 6.36
CA TYR A 139 5.97 -0.21 6.28
C TYR A 139 4.57 0.24 5.83
N CYS A 140 4.38 0.52 4.56
CA CYS A 140 3.15 1.15 4.05
C CYS A 140 1.91 0.27 4.21
N VAL A 141 2.03 -1.06 4.02
CA VAL A 141 0.92 -2.00 4.24
C VAL A 141 0.52 -2.00 5.71
N ARG A 142 1.49 -2.16 6.63
CA ARG A 142 1.25 -2.11 8.08
C ARG A 142 0.59 -0.80 8.50
N ALA A 143 1.17 0.34 8.11
CA ALA A 143 0.66 1.66 8.48
C ALA A 143 -0.77 1.88 7.97
N THR A 144 -1.02 1.52 6.70
CA THR A 144 -2.35 1.65 6.09
C THR A 144 -3.38 0.75 6.76
N ALA A 145 -3.03 -0.50 7.08
CA ALA A 145 -3.94 -1.44 7.73
C ALA A 145 -4.29 -1.02 9.17
N ILE A 146 -3.31 -0.52 9.94
CA ILE A 146 -3.52 0.00 11.29
C ILE A 146 -4.45 1.22 11.25
N ASP A 147 -4.23 2.15 10.33
CA ASP A 147 -5.07 3.34 10.22
C ASP A 147 -6.47 3.02 9.70
N ALA A 148 -6.62 2.00 8.84
CA ALA A 148 -7.94 1.48 8.46
C ALA A 148 -8.71 0.97 9.67
N ALA A 149 -8.10 0.12 10.50
CA ALA A 149 -8.72 -0.40 11.72
C ALA A 149 -9.06 0.72 12.71
N ARG A 150 -8.15 1.66 12.95
CA ARG A 150 -8.39 2.85 13.79
C ARG A 150 -9.50 3.75 13.26
N SER A 151 -9.72 3.75 11.95
CA SER A 151 -10.80 4.50 11.30
C SER A 151 -12.15 3.78 11.35
N GLY A 152 -12.22 2.60 11.99
CA GLY A 152 -13.42 1.81 12.23
C GLY A 152 -13.77 0.81 11.13
N PHE A 153 -12.86 0.53 10.20
CA PHE A 153 -13.04 -0.53 9.20
C PHE A 153 -12.63 -1.89 9.76
N ASP A 154 -13.39 -2.93 9.42
CA ASP A 154 -13.02 -4.32 9.69
C ASP A 154 -11.89 -4.73 8.74
N THR A 155 -10.65 -4.75 9.24
CA THR A 155 -9.45 -4.76 8.41
C THR A 155 -8.74 -6.10 8.44
N THR A 156 -8.32 -6.57 7.25
CA THR A 156 -7.51 -7.78 7.08
C THR A 156 -6.31 -7.49 6.18
N VAL A 157 -5.11 -7.96 6.55
CA VAL A 157 -3.95 -8.01 5.64
C VAL A 157 -3.88 -9.39 4.99
N LEU A 158 -3.81 -9.42 3.66
CA LEU A 158 -3.61 -10.63 2.84
C LEU A 158 -2.10 -10.83 2.66
N VAL A 159 -1.47 -11.52 3.63
CA VAL A 159 -0.01 -11.53 3.76
C VAL A 159 0.73 -12.20 2.60
N ASP A 160 0.12 -13.15 1.92
CA ASP A 160 0.65 -13.82 0.73
C ASP A 160 0.57 -12.95 -0.54
N LEU A 161 -0.10 -11.81 -0.46
CA LEU A 161 -0.14 -10.77 -1.49
C LEU A 161 0.69 -9.54 -1.10
N THR A 162 1.70 -9.71 -0.24
CA THR A 162 2.60 -8.63 0.19
C THR A 162 4.07 -9.03 0.04
N ALA A 163 4.96 -8.03 0.01
CA ALA A 163 6.41 -8.21 0.09
C ALA A 163 6.96 -7.31 1.20
N ALA A 164 7.92 -7.81 1.99
CA ALA A 164 8.51 -7.11 3.13
C ALA A 164 9.92 -6.62 2.84
N VAL A 165 10.29 -5.44 3.36
CA VAL A 165 11.67 -4.95 3.34
C VAL A 165 12.56 -5.86 4.19
N ASP A 166 12.10 -6.21 5.40
CA ASP A 166 12.77 -7.15 6.29
C ASP A 166 11.87 -8.35 6.60
N PRO A 167 11.99 -9.46 5.87
CA PRO A 167 11.23 -10.68 6.15
C PRO A 167 11.46 -11.24 7.56
N GLY A 168 12.60 -10.96 8.18
CA GLY A 168 12.92 -11.38 9.55
C GLY A 168 12.04 -10.71 10.60
N ASN A 169 11.50 -9.53 10.29
CA ASN A 169 10.65 -8.75 11.20
C ASN A 169 9.15 -9.10 11.11
N LEU A 170 8.72 -9.97 10.20
CA LEU A 170 7.30 -10.26 9.95
C LEU A 170 6.54 -10.76 11.19
N LYS A 171 7.22 -11.46 12.11
CA LYS A 171 6.60 -11.89 13.36
C LYS A 171 6.19 -10.71 14.23
N THR A 172 7.03 -9.70 14.35
CA THR A 172 6.76 -8.46 15.09
C THR A 172 5.65 -7.67 14.40
N VAL A 173 5.74 -7.49 13.09
CA VAL A 173 4.71 -6.81 12.27
C VAL A 173 3.34 -7.46 12.45
N LYS A 174 3.27 -8.79 12.42
CA LYS A 174 2.01 -9.52 12.65
C LYS A 174 1.46 -9.29 14.07
N ALA A 175 2.31 -9.24 15.08
CA ALA A 175 1.89 -8.93 16.44
C ALA A 175 1.35 -7.50 16.58
N GLU A 176 2.00 -6.52 15.95
CA GLU A 176 1.54 -5.12 15.92
C GLU A 176 0.19 -4.99 15.21
N LEU A 177 0.03 -5.60 14.04
CA LEU A 177 -1.22 -5.62 13.29
C LEU A 177 -2.35 -6.22 14.15
N THR A 178 -2.11 -7.37 14.74
CA THR A 178 -3.10 -8.06 15.59
C THR A 178 -3.44 -7.22 16.83
N GLY A 179 -2.45 -6.60 17.46
CA GLY A 179 -2.64 -5.69 18.60
C GLY A 179 -3.47 -4.44 18.25
N ALA A 180 -3.45 -4.01 16.98
CA ALA A 180 -4.28 -2.92 16.46
C ALA A 180 -5.68 -3.38 15.98
N GLY A 181 -6.03 -4.67 16.15
CA GLY A 181 -7.31 -5.22 15.72
C GLY A 181 -7.38 -5.64 14.25
N VAL A 182 -6.23 -5.70 13.57
CA VAL A 182 -6.13 -6.14 12.17
C VAL A 182 -5.98 -7.66 12.11
N ARG A 183 -6.80 -8.31 11.28
CA ARG A 183 -6.61 -9.74 10.97
C ARG A 183 -5.48 -9.91 9.96
N VAL A 184 -4.72 -11.00 10.09
CA VAL A 184 -3.69 -11.39 9.13
C VAL A 184 -4.01 -12.80 8.62
N ARG A 185 -4.21 -12.95 7.33
CA ARG A 185 -4.55 -14.24 6.71
C ARG A 185 -3.88 -14.42 5.35
N HIS A 186 -3.91 -15.66 4.86
CA HIS A 186 -3.65 -16.00 3.46
C HIS A 186 -4.95 -15.98 2.66
N THR A 187 -4.84 -15.86 1.32
CA THR A 187 -6.00 -15.77 0.40
C THR A 187 -6.71 -17.10 0.19
N ALA A 188 -6.02 -18.22 0.37
CA ALA A 188 -6.54 -19.58 0.18
C ALA A 188 -6.47 -20.38 1.48
#